data_d43a8300f4a07c1d8673bd5017be82b7
#
_entry.id   d43a8300f4a07c1d8673bd5017be82b7
#
_cell.length_a   1.000
_cell.length_b   1.000
_cell.length_c   1.000
_cell.angle_alpha   90.00
_cell.angle_beta   90.00
_cell.angle_gamma   90.00
#
_symmetry.space_group_name_H-M   'P 1'
#
loop_
_entity.id
_entity.type
_entity.pdbx_description
1 polymer ?
#
loop_
_entity_poly.entity_id
_entity_poly.type
_entity_poly.pdbx_seq_one_letter_code
_entity_poly.pdbx_strand_id
1 'polypeptide(L)'
;MSSAVSRFATEEPTACAVCRRHAVWLGYGPPKRERPPVIWLCDDNGCHAAAKKVYAMPKEMLDAYEICAALEAGAEAGAYLEEISKTDIATLDAGEWREFLRRLFVGYELALRRKIQNNEPPF
;
A
#
# COMPACT_ATOMS: atom_id res chain seq x y z
N MET A 1 -3.80 -2.20 -24.96
CA MET A 1 -3.64 -1.85 -24.19
C MET A 1 -2.92 -2.32 -23.20
N SER A 2 -2.42 -1.92 -22.61
CA SER A 2 -1.47 -2.39 -21.82
C SER A 2 -1.83 -2.58 -20.45
N SER A 3 -2.77 -3.38 -20.22
CA SER A 3 -3.17 -3.73 -18.86
C SER A 3 -2.03 -4.38 -18.05
N ALA A 4 -0.91 -4.68 -18.69
CA ALA A 4 0.25 -5.25 -17.99
C ALA A 4 1.06 -4.22 -17.22
N VAL A 5 0.76 -2.94 -17.36
CA VAL A 5 1.50 -1.87 -16.66
C VAL A 5 0.66 -1.35 -15.51
N SER A 6 1.28 -1.23 -14.35
CA SER A 6 0.62 -0.74 -13.15
C SER A 6 0.09 0.68 -13.36
N ARG A 7 -1.07 0.98 -12.78
CA ARG A 7 -1.60 2.34 -12.78
C ARG A 7 -0.70 3.33 -12.04
N PHE A 8 0.29 2.83 -11.33
CA PHE A 8 1.26 3.69 -10.65
C PHE A 8 2.51 3.97 -11.49
N ALA A 9 2.55 3.47 -12.73
CA ALA A 9 3.64 3.80 -13.63
C ALA A 9 3.42 5.22 -14.15
N THR A 10 4.21 6.16 -13.66
CA THR A 10 4.10 7.59 -13.98
C THR A 10 5.47 8.16 -14.28
N GLU A 11 5.51 9.39 -14.80
CA GLU A 11 6.77 10.06 -15.06
C GLU A 11 7.40 10.63 -13.81
N GLU A 12 6.61 10.93 -12.79
CA GLU A 12 7.10 11.53 -11.56
C GLU A 12 6.73 10.67 -10.37
N PRO A 13 7.62 10.57 -9.37
CA PRO A 13 7.31 9.79 -8.17
C PRO A 13 6.23 10.48 -7.35
N THR A 14 5.24 9.71 -6.96
CA THR A 14 4.18 10.15 -6.07
C THR A 14 4.14 9.24 -4.86
N ALA A 15 3.42 8.14 -4.95
CA ALA A 15 3.35 7.14 -3.88
C ALA A 15 4.07 5.88 -4.30
N CYS A 16 4.64 5.18 -3.34
CA CYS A 16 5.22 3.87 -3.59
C CYS A 16 4.14 2.95 -4.18
N ALA A 17 4.46 2.29 -5.28
CA ALA A 17 3.50 1.43 -5.96
C ALA A 17 3.16 0.17 -5.18
N VAL A 18 3.94 -0.17 -4.16
CA VAL A 18 3.71 -1.35 -3.33
C VAL A 18 2.94 -1.01 -2.05
N CYS A 19 3.45 -0.07 -1.25
CA CYS A 19 2.88 0.20 0.08
C CYS A 19 2.14 1.53 0.19
N ARG A 20 2.20 2.38 -0.81
CA ARG A 20 1.53 3.69 -0.88
C ARG A 20 2.18 4.78 -0.04
N ARG A 21 3.29 4.51 0.63
CA ARG A 21 4.06 5.56 1.28
C ARG A 21 4.68 6.46 0.21
N HIS A 22 5.21 7.59 0.63
CA HIS A 22 5.84 8.52 -0.30
C HIS A 22 7.02 7.87 -1.02
N ALA A 23 7.07 8.00 -2.34
CA ALA A 23 8.15 7.46 -3.15
C ALA A 23 9.38 8.36 -3.09
N VAL A 24 10.58 7.77 -3.25
CA VAL A 24 11.84 8.47 -3.09
C VAL A 24 12.70 8.46 -4.37
N TRP A 25 12.10 8.72 -5.50
CA TRP A 25 12.82 8.78 -6.80
C TRP A 25 13.55 7.48 -7.16
N LEU A 26 13.02 6.36 -6.71
CA LEU A 26 13.55 5.06 -7.05
C LEU A 26 12.52 4.37 -7.93
N GLY A 27 12.85 4.20 -9.21
CA GLY A 27 11.93 3.65 -10.19
C GLY A 27 12.24 2.22 -10.56
N TYR A 28 11.21 1.47 -10.91
CA TYR A 28 11.36 0.12 -11.43
C TYR A 28 10.66 0.01 -12.78
N GLY A 29 11.32 -0.55 -13.75
CA GLY A 29 10.74 -0.87 -15.05
C GLY A 29 11.53 -2.00 -15.71
N PRO A 30 10.93 -2.72 -16.66
CA PRO A 30 11.62 -3.86 -17.29
C PRO A 30 12.78 -3.37 -18.15
N PRO A 31 13.93 -4.06 -18.10
CA PRO A 31 15.13 -3.61 -18.81
C PRO A 31 15.08 -3.79 -20.34
N LYS A 32 14.10 -4.51 -20.83
CA LYS A 32 14.03 -4.87 -22.26
C LYS A 32 13.33 -3.85 -23.14
N ARG A 33 12.78 -2.79 -22.58
CA ARG A 33 12.09 -1.76 -23.33
C ARG A 33 12.95 -0.51 -23.40
N GLU A 34 12.93 0.17 -24.54
CA GLU A 34 13.76 1.35 -24.73
C GLU A 34 13.36 2.48 -23.78
N ARG A 35 12.06 2.69 -23.58
CA ARG A 35 11.56 3.70 -22.65
C ARG A 35 10.38 3.14 -21.89
N PRO A 36 10.63 2.17 -21.01
CA PRO A 36 9.52 1.59 -20.28
C PRO A 36 8.93 2.59 -19.30
N PRO A 37 7.60 2.61 -19.14
CA PRO A 37 7.05 3.33 -18.02
C PRO A 37 7.58 2.68 -16.73
N VAL A 38 7.75 3.49 -15.70
CA VAL A 38 8.28 3.00 -14.43
C VAL A 38 7.26 3.19 -13.32
N ILE A 39 7.29 2.30 -12.34
CA ILE A 39 6.62 2.52 -11.08
C ILE A 39 7.64 3.07 -10.09
N TRP A 40 7.19 3.88 -9.15
CA TRP A 40 8.08 4.50 -8.18
C TRP A 40 7.95 3.81 -6.83
N LEU A 41 9.03 3.80 -6.06
CA LEU A 41 9.13 3.02 -4.82
C LEU A 41 9.62 3.89 -3.68
N CYS A 42 9.31 3.47 -2.46
CA CYS A 42 9.89 4.05 -1.25
C CYS A 42 11.27 3.42 -0.99
N ASP A 43 11.85 3.71 0.15
CA ASP A 43 13.19 3.22 0.50
C ASP A 43 13.20 1.86 1.21
N ASP A 44 12.07 1.19 1.28
CA ASP A 44 11.98 -0.11 1.96
C ASP A 44 12.34 -1.26 1.04
N ASN A 45 13.27 -2.11 1.46
CA ASN A 45 13.71 -3.25 0.67
C ASN A 45 12.59 -4.24 0.36
N GLY A 46 11.60 -4.34 1.24
CA GLY A 46 10.45 -5.20 0.98
C GLY A 46 9.63 -4.74 -0.21
N CYS A 47 9.51 -3.43 -0.41
CA CYS A 47 8.83 -2.90 -1.57
C CYS A 47 9.65 -3.13 -2.83
N HIS A 48 10.98 -3.00 -2.75
CA HIS A 48 11.85 -3.31 -3.89
C HIS A 48 11.70 -4.77 -4.32
N ALA A 49 11.63 -5.68 -3.36
CA ALA A 49 11.47 -7.10 -3.66
C ALA A 49 10.13 -7.41 -4.32
N ALA A 50 9.09 -6.65 -4.02
CA ALA A 50 7.76 -6.86 -4.57
C ALA A 50 7.51 -6.08 -5.88
N ALA A 51 8.44 -5.22 -6.30
CA ALA A 51 8.22 -4.31 -7.42
C ALA A 51 7.87 -5.03 -8.72
N LYS A 52 8.54 -6.13 -9.02
CA LYS A 52 8.28 -6.87 -10.24
C LYS A 52 6.84 -7.39 -10.29
N LYS A 53 6.33 -7.88 -9.16
CA LYS A 53 4.96 -8.38 -9.07
C LYS A 53 3.96 -7.27 -9.31
N VAL A 54 4.18 -6.12 -8.68
CA VAL A 54 3.27 -4.99 -8.81
C VAL A 54 3.28 -4.42 -10.22
N TYR A 55 4.46 -4.36 -10.85
CA TYR A 55 4.58 -3.83 -12.20
C TYR A 55 3.70 -4.59 -13.19
N ALA A 56 3.66 -5.91 -13.04
CA ALA A 56 2.90 -6.77 -13.95
C ALA A 56 1.49 -7.08 -13.46
N MET A 57 1.08 -6.54 -12.32
CA MET A 57 -0.19 -6.91 -11.70
C MET A 57 -1.37 -6.23 -12.38
N PRO A 58 -2.40 -6.99 -12.79
CA PRO A 58 -3.62 -6.38 -13.34
C PRO A 58 -4.31 -5.50 -12.31
N LYS A 59 -5.01 -4.48 -12.79
CA LYS A 59 -5.72 -3.54 -11.94
C LYS A 59 -6.68 -4.23 -10.97
N GLU A 60 -7.42 -5.21 -11.46
CA GLU A 60 -8.41 -5.92 -10.64
C GLU A 60 -7.77 -6.63 -9.46
N MET A 61 -6.61 -7.24 -9.67
CA MET A 61 -5.87 -7.91 -8.61
C MET A 61 -5.34 -6.90 -7.60
N LEU A 62 -4.79 -5.79 -8.09
CA LEU A 62 -4.26 -4.76 -7.22
C LEU A 62 -5.37 -4.13 -6.38
N ASP A 63 -6.53 -3.87 -6.98
CA ASP A 63 -7.68 -3.35 -6.24
C ASP A 63 -8.12 -4.30 -5.14
N ALA A 64 -8.13 -5.61 -5.42
CA ALA A 64 -8.49 -6.62 -4.42
C ALA A 64 -7.51 -6.63 -3.24
N TYR A 65 -6.22 -6.52 -3.52
CA TYR A 65 -5.22 -6.42 -2.45
C TYR A 65 -5.40 -5.17 -1.61
N GLU A 66 -5.71 -4.04 -2.25
CA GLU A 66 -5.92 -2.78 -1.53
C GLU A 66 -7.11 -2.88 -0.59
N ILE A 67 -8.21 -3.46 -1.06
CA ILE A 67 -9.41 -3.61 -0.22
C ILE A 67 -9.12 -4.50 0.97
N CYS A 68 -8.47 -5.64 0.75
CA CYS A 68 -8.16 -6.56 1.84
C CYS A 68 -7.18 -5.95 2.85
N ALA A 69 -6.20 -5.20 2.38
CA ALA A 69 -5.27 -4.52 3.28
C ALA A 69 -5.98 -3.45 4.11
N ALA A 70 -6.91 -2.72 3.49
CA ALA A 70 -7.69 -1.71 4.20
C ALA A 70 -8.58 -2.32 5.28
N LEU A 71 -9.21 -3.46 4.99
CA LEU A 71 -10.04 -4.14 5.97
C LEU A 71 -9.21 -4.63 7.16
N GLU A 72 -8.04 -5.18 6.89
CA GLU A 72 -7.15 -5.63 7.95
C GLU A 72 -6.68 -4.47 8.81
N ALA A 73 -6.28 -3.37 8.19
CA ALA A 73 -5.84 -2.17 8.91
C ALA A 73 -6.99 -1.55 9.71
N GLY A 74 -8.20 -1.58 9.17
CA GLY A 74 -9.38 -1.11 9.88
C GLY A 74 -9.66 -1.92 11.13
N ALA A 75 -9.45 -3.23 11.08
CA ALA A 75 -9.62 -4.08 12.25
C ALA A 75 -8.61 -3.71 13.35
N GLU A 76 -7.37 -3.39 12.99
CA GLU A 76 -6.38 -2.96 13.97
C GLU A 76 -6.70 -1.60 14.57
N ALA A 77 -7.18 -0.67 13.77
CA ALA A 77 -7.60 0.63 14.28
C ALA A 77 -8.82 0.49 15.21
N GLY A 78 -9.74 -0.41 14.86
CA GLY A 78 -10.89 -0.71 15.72
C GLY A 78 -10.48 -1.35 17.04
N ALA A 79 -9.47 -2.22 17.02
CA ALA A 79 -8.95 -2.81 18.24
C ALA A 79 -8.40 -1.74 19.19
N TYR A 80 -7.78 -0.71 18.67
CA TYR A 80 -7.33 0.41 19.49
C TYR A 80 -8.49 1.09 20.20
N LEU A 81 -9.61 1.29 19.50
CA LEU A 81 -10.79 1.89 20.13
C LEU A 81 -11.31 1.03 21.29
N GLU A 82 -11.24 -0.28 21.16
CA GLU A 82 -11.59 -1.18 22.24
C GLU A 82 -10.62 -1.06 23.41
N GLU A 83 -9.31 -0.93 23.14
CA GLU A 83 -8.31 -0.74 24.18
C GLU A 83 -8.60 0.48 25.05
N ILE A 84 -9.04 1.58 24.44
CA ILE A 84 -9.31 2.82 25.16
C ILE A 84 -10.78 2.95 25.57
N SER A 85 -11.59 1.94 25.28
CA SER A 85 -13.02 1.89 25.63
C SER A 85 -13.81 3.05 25.06
N LYS A 86 -13.49 3.49 23.83
CA LYS A 86 -14.20 4.56 23.16
C LYS A 86 -14.70 4.07 21.80
N THR A 87 -16.01 4.00 21.64
CA THR A 87 -16.62 3.56 20.38
C THR A 87 -17.11 4.73 19.53
N ASP A 88 -17.20 5.93 20.12
CA ASP A 88 -17.62 7.13 19.39
C ASP A 88 -16.37 7.93 19.01
N ILE A 89 -16.08 7.98 17.72
CA ILE A 89 -14.90 8.67 17.19
C ILE A 89 -14.90 10.15 17.58
N ALA A 90 -16.08 10.74 17.70
CA ALA A 90 -16.18 12.16 18.07
C ALA A 90 -15.68 12.44 19.50
N THR A 91 -15.51 11.42 20.33
CA THR A 91 -15.03 11.60 21.70
C THR A 91 -13.52 11.46 21.84
N LEU A 92 -12.81 11.16 20.76
CA LEU A 92 -11.36 11.01 20.80
C LEU A 92 -10.69 12.37 20.98
N ASP A 93 -9.69 12.44 21.86
CA ASP A 93 -8.86 13.63 21.92
C ASP A 93 -7.83 13.62 20.79
N ALA A 94 -7.03 14.67 20.67
CA ALA A 94 -6.06 14.80 19.57
C ALA A 94 -5.03 13.66 19.54
N GLY A 95 -4.58 13.21 20.70
CA GLY A 95 -3.61 12.12 20.77
C GLY A 95 -4.22 10.78 20.39
N GLU A 96 -5.43 10.52 20.84
CA GLU A 96 -6.17 9.31 20.50
C GLU A 96 -6.51 9.28 19.00
N TRP A 97 -6.90 10.41 18.44
CA TRP A 97 -7.18 10.52 17.01
C TRP A 97 -5.93 10.22 16.19
N ARG A 98 -4.78 10.78 16.61
CA ARG A 98 -3.51 10.54 15.93
C ARG A 98 -3.13 9.06 15.98
N GLU A 99 -3.29 8.41 17.12
CA GLU A 99 -2.95 6.99 17.25
C GLU A 99 -3.89 6.12 16.42
N PHE A 100 -5.17 6.45 16.38
CA PHE A 100 -6.13 5.74 15.54
C PHE A 100 -5.72 5.82 14.07
N LEU A 101 -5.40 7.02 13.59
CA LEU A 101 -4.97 7.20 12.20
C LEU A 101 -3.65 6.49 11.93
N ARG A 102 -2.72 6.54 12.87
CA ARG A 102 -1.43 5.87 12.69
C ARG A 102 -1.63 4.37 12.50
N ARG A 103 -2.46 3.74 13.34
CA ARG A 103 -2.72 2.30 13.20
C ARG A 103 -3.41 1.98 11.88
N LEU A 104 -4.30 2.85 11.43
CA LEU A 104 -4.98 2.65 10.16
C LEU A 104 -4.01 2.75 8.98
N PHE A 105 -3.26 3.84 8.89
CA PHE A 105 -2.40 4.08 7.75
C PHE A 105 -1.15 3.19 7.74
N VAL A 106 -0.48 3.05 8.86
CA VAL A 106 0.69 2.17 8.95
C VAL A 106 0.27 0.71 8.77
N GLY A 107 -0.86 0.33 9.35
CA GLY A 107 -1.41 -1.01 9.17
C GLY A 107 -1.71 -1.32 7.72
N TYR A 108 -2.28 -0.35 6.99
CA TYR A 108 -2.57 -0.50 5.57
C TYR A 108 -1.27 -0.70 4.76
N GLU A 109 -0.27 0.13 4.99
CA GLU A 109 1.01 0.02 4.28
C GLU A 109 1.66 -1.34 4.48
N LEU A 110 1.73 -1.78 5.73
CA LEU A 110 2.37 -3.04 6.08
C LEU A 110 1.58 -4.23 5.55
N ALA A 111 0.26 -4.20 5.68
CA ALA A 111 -0.59 -5.29 5.19
C ALA A 111 -0.51 -5.42 3.68
N LEU A 112 -0.57 -4.29 2.97
CA LEU A 112 -0.52 -4.31 1.51
C LEU A 112 0.81 -4.89 1.02
N ARG A 113 1.93 -4.42 1.56
CA ARG A 113 3.24 -4.93 1.18
C ARG A 113 3.39 -6.42 1.50
N ARG A 114 2.98 -6.84 2.70
CA ARG A 114 3.08 -8.24 3.11
C ARG A 114 2.26 -9.16 2.20
N LYS A 115 1.02 -8.76 1.90
CA LYS A 115 0.14 -9.57 1.07
C LYS A 115 0.70 -9.73 -0.35
N ILE A 116 1.22 -8.66 -0.92
CA ILE A 116 1.81 -8.72 -2.25
C ILE A 116 3.07 -9.59 -2.24
N GLN A 117 3.95 -9.39 -1.26
CA GLN A 117 5.19 -10.17 -1.16
C GLN A 117 4.92 -11.66 -1.03
N ASN A 118 3.92 -12.02 -0.24
CA ASN A 118 3.65 -13.41 0.10
C ASN A 118 2.62 -14.06 -0.82
N ASN A 119 2.14 -13.35 -1.85
CA ASN A 119 1.10 -13.84 -2.74
C ASN A 119 -0.13 -14.31 -1.97
N GLU A 120 -0.49 -13.60 -0.90
CA GLU A 120 -1.67 -13.96 -0.12
C GLU A 120 -2.93 -13.77 -0.96
N PRO A 121 -3.92 -14.66 -0.82
CA PRO A 121 -5.17 -14.46 -1.53
C PRO A 121 -5.78 -13.11 -1.14
N PRO A 122 -6.25 -12.32 -2.11
CA PRO A 122 -6.81 -11.02 -1.79
C PRO A 122 -8.24 -11.07 -1.24
N PHE A 123 -8.74 -12.25 -0.98
CA PHE A 123 -10.08 -12.44 -0.46
C PHE A 123 -10.16 -13.73 0.36
#